data_1de094975d93b988de8278a5d290297a
#
_entry.id   1de094975d93b988de8278a5d290297a
#
_cell.length_a   1.000
_cell.length_b   1.000
_cell.length_c   1.000
_cell.angle_alpha   90.00
_cell.angle_beta   90.00
_cell.angle_gamma   90.00
#
_symmetry.space_group_name_H-M   'P 1'
#
loop_
_entity.id
_entity.type
_entity.pdbx_description
1 polymer ?
#
loop_
_entity_poly.entity_id
_entity_poly.type
_entity_poly.pdbx_seq_one_letter_code
_entity_poly.pdbx_strand_id
1 'polypeptide(L)'
;LARSEEGTRDGRGLSMFIYDKRDGGVNVRRIENKLGIHGSPTCELVYKNAKAELCGDRKLGLIKYVMALMNGARLGIAAQSVGLSQAAYNEGLAYAKERKQFGKAIIDFPAVYDMLSIMKAKLDAGRALLYQTARYVDIYKALDDIARERKLTPEERKEQKKYTRLADCFTPLAKGMNSEYANQNAYDCIQVHGGSGFMLEYACQRLYRDARITSIYEGTTQLQTVAAIRYVTNGTYMNVIREYEEIEVPEAYKS
;
A
#
# COMPACT_ATOMS: atom_id res chain seq x y z
N LEU A 1 0.50 -9.40 -19.54
CA LEU A 1 -0.94 -9.62 -19.72
C LEU A 1 -1.35 -9.15 -21.11
N ALA A 2 -1.93 -10.04 -21.91
CA ALA A 2 -2.36 -9.72 -23.27
C ALA A 2 -3.69 -10.44 -23.60
N ARG A 3 -4.41 -9.92 -24.60
CA ARG A 3 -5.64 -10.55 -25.08
C ARG A 3 -5.28 -11.77 -25.89
N SER A 4 -5.80 -12.92 -25.49
CA SER A 4 -5.59 -14.22 -26.13
C SER A 4 -6.86 -14.79 -26.76
N GLU A 5 -8.01 -14.15 -26.52
CA GLU A 5 -9.31 -14.60 -27.01
C GLU A 5 -9.91 -13.56 -27.94
N GLU A 6 -10.10 -13.92 -29.18
CA GLU A 6 -10.79 -13.09 -30.17
C GLU A 6 -12.26 -12.86 -29.76
N GLY A 7 -12.80 -11.70 -30.12
CA GLY A 7 -14.20 -11.34 -29.84
C GLY A 7 -14.51 -10.96 -28.40
N THR A 8 -13.57 -11.09 -27.45
CA THR A 8 -13.79 -10.67 -26.06
C THR A 8 -13.36 -9.22 -25.84
N ARG A 9 -14.10 -8.46 -25.01
CA ARG A 9 -13.80 -7.07 -24.65
C ARG A 9 -13.52 -6.88 -23.16
N ASP A 10 -13.75 -7.88 -22.35
CA ASP A 10 -13.57 -7.87 -20.88
C ASP A 10 -12.28 -8.58 -20.44
N GLY A 11 -12.07 -8.66 -19.13
CA GLY A 11 -10.89 -9.29 -18.51
C GLY A 11 -10.81 -10.80 -18.68
N ARG A 12 -11.93 -11.46 -19.05
CA ARG A 12 -11.99 -12.91 -19.28
C ARG A 12 -11.30 -13.34 -20.57
N GLY A 13 -11.01 -12.39 -21.46
CA GLY A 13 -10.24 -12.66 -22.68
C GLY A 13 -8.73 -12.45 -22.53
N LEU A 14 -8.23 -12.21 -21.30
CA LEU A 14 -6.85 -11.90 -21.01
C LEU A 14 -6.10 -13.08 -20.42
N SER A 15 -4.92 -13.39 -20.97
CA SER A 15 -4.01 -14.42 -20.46
C SER A 15 -2.69 -13.79 -20.03
N MET A 16 -1.97 -14.48 -19.16
CA MET A 16 -0.64 -14.06 -18.71
C MET A 16 0.43 -14.74 -19.57
N PHE A 17 1.47 -13.99 -19.93
CA PHE A 17 2.58 -14.47 -20.73
C PHE A 17 3.91 -14.10 -20.09
N ILE A 18 4.88 -15.00 -20.21
CA ILE A 18 6.28 -14.75 -19.88
C ILE A 18 6.99 -14.33 -21.17
N TYR A 19 7.73 -13.23 -21.10
CA TYR A 19 8.54 -12.70 -22.19
C TYR A 19 9.98 -12.56 -21.73
N ASP A 20 10.91 -13.03 -22.55
CA ASP A 20 12.34 -12.80 -22.35
C ASP A 20 12.83 -11.68 -23.29
N LYS A 21 13.49 -10.67 -22.72
CA LYS A 21 14.03 -9.54 -23.49
C LYS A 21 14.99 -9.99 -24.61
N ARG A 22 15.68 -11.12 -24.45
CA ARG A 22 16.60 -11.68 -25.44
C ARG A 22 15.89 -12.10 -26.73
N ASP A 23 14.59 -12.39 -26.70
CA ASP A 23 13.81 -12.79 -27.86
C ASP A 23 13.43 -11.60 -28.77
N GLY A 24 13.70 -10.37 -28.33
CA GLY A 24 13.38 -9.16 -29.09
C GLY A 24 11.89 -8.87 -29.17
N GLY A 25 11.51 -7.91 -30.05
CA GLY A 25 10.11 -7.55 -30.27
C GLY A 25 9.51 -6.60 -29.23
N VAL A 26 10.28 -6.12 -28.24
CA VAL A 26 9.84 -5.14 -27.25
C VAL A 26 10.79 -3.95 -27.26
N ASN A 27 10.25 -2.75 -27.42
CA ASN A 27 11.00 -1.51 -27.42
C ASN A 27 10.47 -0.56 -26.37
N VAL A 28 11.39 0.12 -25.68
CA VAL A 28 11.06 1.27 -24.82
C VAL A 28 10.84 2.47 -25.74
N ARG A 29 9.60 2.96 -25.82
CA ARG A 29 9.29 4.16 -26.62
C ARG A 29 9.77 5.41 -25.91
N ARG A 30 9.54 5.49 -24.60
CA ARG A 30 9.99 6.60 -23.75
C ARG A 30 10.02 6.20 -22.29
N ILE A 31 10.82 6.94 -21.51
CA ILE A 31 10.77 6.96 -20.06
C ILE A 31 9.87 8.13 -19.66
N GLU A 32 8.89 7.88 -18.79
CA GLU A 32 7.93 8.90 -18.36
C GLU A 32 8.59 9.95 -17.45
N ASN A 33 8.31 11.22 -17.73
CA ASN A 33 8.66 12.32 -16.84
C ASN A 33 7.57 12.43 -15.75
N LYS A 34 7.91 12.14 -14.50
CA LYS A 34 6.95 11.97 -13.41
C LYS A 34 7.08 13.06 -12.36
N LEU A 35 6.03 13.26 -11.56
CA LEU A 35 6.02 14.16 -10.42
C LEU A 35 7.04 13.75 -9.36
N GLY A 36 7.14 12.46 -9.04
CA GLY A 36 8.02 11.88 -8.04
C GLY A 36 8.48 10.48 -8.41
N ILE A 37 9.16 9.80 -7.47
CA ILE A 37 9.78 8.48 -7.64
C ILE A 37 10.64 8.43 -8.92
N HIS A 38 11.51 9.43 -9.06
CA HIS A 38 12.33 9.59 -10.27
C HIS A 38 13.39 8.50 -10.40
N GLY A 39 13.81 7.86 -9.30
CA GLY A 39 14.76 6.75 -9.31
C GLY A 39 14.21 5.44 -9.91
N SER A 40 12.90 5.33 -10.15
CA SER A 40 12.26 4.19 -10.79
C SER A 40 11.80 4.58 -12.20
N PRO A 41 12.47 4.12 -13.27
CA PRO A 41 12.13 4.50 -14.64
C PRO A 41 10.83 3.79 -15.08
N THR A 42 9.73 4.53 -15.10
CA THR A 42 8.46 4.07 -15.69
C THR A 42 8.51 4.27 -17.19
N CYS A 43 8.30 3.20 -17.95
CA CYS A 43 8.48 3.21 -19.38
C CYS A 43 7.18 2.90 -20.14
N GLU A 44 7.01 3.55 -21.29
CA GLU A 44 6.07 3.10 -22.32
C GLU A 44 6.73 1.99 -23.14
N LEU A 45 6.19 0.77 -23.06
CA LEU A 45 6.68 -0.39 -23.79
C LEU A 45 5.81 -0.67 -25.01
N VAL A 46 6.46 -0.85 -26.16
CA VAL A 46 5.80 -1.24 -27.42
C VAL A 46 6.19 -2.67 -27.76
N TYR A 47 5.19 -3.54 -27.83
CA TYR A 47 5.32 -4.94 -28.22
C TYR A 47 4.98 -5.10 -29.68
N LYS A 48 5.92 -5.62 -30.47
CA LYS A 48 5.73 -5.88 -31.90
C LYS A 48 6.31 -7.24 -32.26
N ASN A 49 5.44 -8.19 -32.53
CA ASN A 49 5.81 -9.58 -32.83
C ASN A 49 6.71 -10.22 -31.74
N ALA A 50 6.54 -9.81 -30.48
CA ALA A 50 7.28 -10.35 -29.37
C ALA A 50 6.88 -11.82 -29.15
N LYS A 51 7.86 -12.72 -29.12
CA LYS A 51 7.62 -14.12 -28.74
C LYS A 51 7.42 -14.19 -27.24
N ALA A 52 6.41 -14.91 -26.80
CA ALA A 52 6.12 -15.07 -25.39
C ALA A 52 5.46 -16.43 -25.12
N GLU A 53 5.72 -16.99 -23.95
CA GLU A 53 5.17 -18.27 -23.53
C GLU A 53 3.95 -18.03 -22.63
N LEU A 54 2.92 -18.88 -22.77
CA LEU A 54 1.74 -18.82 -21.89
C LEU A 54 2.13 -19.19 -20.46
N CYS A 55 1.79 -18.30 -19.50
CA CYS A 55 1.98 -18.55 -18.07
C CYS A 55 0.65 -18.98 -17.44
N GLY A 56 0.58 -20.24 -17.04
CA GLY A 56 -0.64 -20.82 -16.47
C GLY A 56 -1.73 -21.06 -17.51
N ASP A 57 -3.00 -20.91 -17.12
CA ASP A 57 -4.16 -21.21 -17.96
C ASP A 57 -4.61 -20.00 -18.78
N ARG A 58 -5.11 -20.25 -20.01
CA ARG A 58 -5.74 -19.19 -20.83
C ARG A 58 -6.95 -18.60 -20.09
N LYS A 59 -7.25 -17.35 -20.36
CA LYS A 59 -8.39 -16.57 -19.83
C LYS A 59 -8.31 -16.22 -18.34
N LEU A 60 -7.36 -16.80 -17.59
CA LEU A 60 -7.19 -16.56 -16.16
C LEU A 60 -6.18 -15.47 -15.82
N GLY A 61 -5.57 -14.83 -16.83
CA GLY A 61 -4.50 -13.84 -16.63
C GLY A 61 -4.88 -12.70 -15.69
N LEU A 62 -6.03 -12.05 -15.91
CA LEU A 62 -6.49 -10.97 -15.05
C LEU A 62 -7.14 -11.50 -13.77
N ILE A 63 -8.13 -12.37 -13.92
CA ILE A 63 -9.04 -12.73 -12.82
C ILE A 63 -8.41 -13.60 -11.74
N LYS A 64 -7.32 -14.31 -12.05
CA LYS A 64 -6.59 -15.16 -11.10
C LYS A 64 -5.18 -14.63 -10.84
N TYR A 65 -4.35 -14.55 -11.87
CA TYR A 65 -2.91 -14.32 -11.67
C TYR A 65 -2.60 -12.86 -11.34
N VAL A 66 -3.14 -11.89 -12.10
CA VAL A 66 -2.91 -10.47 -11.81
C VAL A 66 -3.59 -10.05 -10.52
N MET A 67 -4.79 -10.54 -10.22
CA MET A 67 -5.46 -10.21 -8.95
C MET A 67 -4.70 -10.73 -7.72
N ALA A 68 -4.12 -11.93 -7.80
CA ALA A 68 -3.27 -12.45 -6.73
C ALA A 68 -1.99 -11.62 -6.55
N LEU A 69 -1.35 -11.22 -7.66
CA LEU A 69 -0.20 -10.30 -7.63
C LEU A 69 -0.56 -8.95 -7.02
N MET A 70 -1.68 -8.36 -7.44
CA MET A 70 -2.16 -7.05 -6.96
C MET A 70 -2.43 -7.03 -5.46
N ASN A 71 -2.96 -8.11 -4.88
CA ASN A 71 -3.18 -8.18 -3.43
C ASN A 71 -1.85 -8.14 -2.66
N GLY A 72 -0.82 -8.82 -3.14
CA GLY A 72 0.52 -8.73 -2.57
C GLY A 72 1.15 -7.34 -2.74
N ALA A 73 1.03 -6.75 -3.93
CA ALA A 73 1.55 -5.42 -4.22
C ALA A 73 0.89 -4.34 -3.35
N ARG A 74 -0.43 -4.43 -3.09
CA ARG A 74 -1.15 -3.49 -2.23
C ARG A 74 -0.60 -3.44 -0.80
N LEU A 75 -0.24 -4.59 -0.23
CA LEU A 75 0.42 -4.64 1.08
C LEU A 75 1.81 -3.96 1.02
N GLY A 76 2.57 -4.16 -0.06
CA GLY A 76 3.82 -3.46 -0.32
C GLY A 76 3.66 -1.93 -0.37
N ILE A 77 2.59 -1.43 -1.03
CA ILE A 77 2.29 0.00 -1.06
C ILE A 77 1.89 0.54 0.32
N ALA A 78 1.17 -0.25 1.12
CA ALA A 78 0.88 0.13 2.51
C ALA A 78 2.18 0.27 3.33
N ALA A 79 3.14 -0.65 3.16
CA ALA A 79 4.46 -0.58 3.80
C ALA A 79 5.27 0.64 3.33
N GLN A 80 5.32 0.90 2.03
CA GLN A 80 5.95 2.09 1.46
C GLN A 80 5.34 3.38 2.04
N SER A 81 4.01 3.43 2.17
CA SER A 81 3.30 4.58 2.72
C SER A 81 3.64 4.83 4.19
N VAL A 82 3.75 3.77 5.01
CA VAL A 82 4.22 3.89 6.40
C VAL A 82 5.66 4.40 6.45
N GLY A 83 6.53 3.92 5.55
CA GLY A 83 7.91 4.41 5.44
C GLY A 83 7.98 5.90 5.07
N LEU A 84 7.18 6.35 4.12
CA LEU A 84 7.06 7.77 3.75
C LEU A 84 6.53 8.62 4.90
N SER A 85 5.50 8.15 5.61
CA SER A 85 4.97 8.82 6.81
C SER A 85 6.03 8.95 7.90
N GLN A 86 6.83 7.90 8.13
CA GLN A 86 7.91 7.94 9.11
C GLN A 86 8.99 8.94 8.72
N ALA A 87 9.40 8.96 7.46
CA ALA A 87 10.39 9.91 6.98
C ALA A 87 9.89 11.36 7.12
N ALA A 88 8.64 11.62 6.71
CA ALA A 88 8.02 12.94 6.84
C ALA A 88 7.92 13.40 8.30
N TYR A 89 7.54 12.51 9.21
CA TYR A 89 7.49 12.82 10.64
C TYR A 89 8.88 13.11 11.19
N ASN A 90 9.91 12.35 10.86
CA ASN A 90 11.27 12.55 11.33
C ASN A 90 11.83 13.88 10.86
N GLU A 91 11.67 14.22 9.58
CA GLU A 91 12.10 15.51 9.00
C GLU A 91 11.36 16.68 9.68
N GLY A 92 10.05 16.63 9.81
CA GLY A 92 9.26 17.66 10.46
C GLY A 92 9.64 17.86 11.93
N LEU A 93 9.81 16.75 12.67
CA LEU A 93 10.21 16.79 14.07
C LEU A 93 11.61 17.36 14.27
N ALA A 94 12.58 16.97 13.45
CA ALA A 94 13.95 17.47 13.52
C ALA A 94 13.99 18.98 13.25
N TYR A 95 13.34 19.42 12.18
CA TYR A 95 13.25 20.83 11.84
C TYR A 95 12.55 21.64 12.93
N ALA A 96 11.44 21.16 13.50
CA ALA A 96 10.71 21.87 14.53
C ALA A 96 11.49 22.05 15.84
N LYS A 97 12.39 21.12 16.17
CA LYS A 97 13.29 21.23 17.33
C LYS A 97 14.42 22.23 17.11
N GLU A 98 14.93 22.36 15.91
CA GLU A 98 16.08 23.19 15.56
C GLU A 98 15.65 24.61 15.22
N ARG A 99 14.60 24.82 14.46
CA ARG A 99 14.11 26.10 13.99
C ARG A 99 13.57 26.94 15.14
N LYS A 100 14.10 28.17 15.28
CA LYS A 100 13.64 29.13 16.30
C LYS A 100 12.87 30.28 15.65
N GLN A 101 11.79 30.71 16.28
CA GLN A 101 11.02 31.90 15.98
C GLN A 101 10.52 32.51 17.29
N PHE A 102 10.43 33.84 17.36
CA PHE A 102 9.93 34.56 18.56
C PHE A 102 10.61 34.10 19.86
N GLY A 103 11.92 33.81 19.79
CA GLY A 103 12.75 33.47 20.95
C GLY A 103 12.72 32.00 21.42
N LYS A 104 11.97 31.13 20.79
CA LYS A 104 11.89 29.70 21.16
C LYS A 104 11.86 28.77 19.94
N ALA A 105 12.09 27.48 20.16
CA ALA A 105 11.95 26.47 19.12
C ALA A 105 10.49 26.41 18.64
N ILE A 106 10.27 26.15 17.33
CA ILE A 106 8.90 26.18 16.82
C ILE A 106 8.05 24.99 17.32
N ILE A 107 8.67 23.91 17.80
CA ILE A 107 7.97 22.80 18.45
C ILE A 107 7.21 23.24 19.71
N ASP A 108 7.63 24.31 20.37
CA ASP A 108 7.00 24.84 21.57
C ASP A 108 5.74 25.68 21.26
N PHE A 109 5.37 25.82 19.99
CA PHE A 109 4.10 26.42 19.60
C PHE A 109 3.00 25.37 19.53
N PRO A 110 1.85 25.56 20.19
CA PRO A 110 0.77 24.57 20.23
C PRO A 110 0.35 24.06 18.87
N ALA A 111 0.19 24.92 17.87
CA ALA A 111 -0.20 24.54 16.51
C ALA A 111 0.82 23.61 15.81
N VAL A 112 2.12 23.80 16.04
CA VAL A 112 3.18 22.92 15.49
C VAL A 112 3.21 21.61 16.26
N TYR A 113 3.08 21.66 17.58
CA TYR A 113 3.03 20.48 18.43
C TYR A 113 1.83 19.59 18.07
N ASP A 114 0.64 20.16 17.90
CA ASP A 114 -0.57 19.45 17.51
C ASP A 114 -0.41 18.77 16.15
N MET A 115 0.16 19.49 15.18
CA MET A 115 0.42 18.94 13.84
C MET A 115 1.35 17.72 13.91
N LEU A 116 2.46 17.82 14.63
CA LEU A 116 3.40 16.71 14.82
C LEU A 116 2.77 15.53 15.59
N SER A 117 1.92 15.81 16.58
CA SER A 117 1.18 14.79 17.34
C SER A 117 0.22 14.03 16.44
N ILE A 118 -0.52 14.72 15.56
CA ILE A 118 -1.43 14.11 14.59
C ILE A 118 -0.64 13.27 13.57
N MET A 119 0.50 13.77 13.07
CA MET A 119 1.38 13.01 12.18
C MET A 119 1.84 11.71 12.85
N LYS A 120 2.23 11.78 14.13
CA LYS A 120 2.67 10.61 14.91
C LYS A 120 1.53 9.61 15.12
N ALA A 121 0.35 10.07 15.48
CA ALA A 121 -0.81 9.23 15.67
C ALA A 121 -1.20 8.46 14.38
N LYS A 122 -1.23 9.17 13.25
CA LYS A 122 -1.48 8.56 11.93
C LYS A 122 -0.43 7.51 11.58
N LEU A 123 0.85 7.80 11.85
CA LEU A 123 1.96 6.88 11.60
C LEU A 123 1.83 5.61 12.44
N ASP A 124 1.54 5.73 13.74
CA ASP A 124 1.44 4.58 14.64
C ASP A 124 0.22 3.73 14.33
N ALA A 125 -0.94 4.35 14.10
CA ALA A 125 -2.15 3.65 13.68
C ALA A 125 -1.95 2.91 12.34
N GLY A 126 -1.31 3.59 11.38
CA GLY A 126 -1.01 3.00 10.08
C GLY A 126 -0.04 1.83 10.17
N ARG A 127 0.95 1.91 11.05
CA ARG A 127 1.92 0.82 11.30
C ARG A 127 1.27 -0.38 11.97
N ALA A 128 0.42 -0.16 12.96
CA ALA A 128 -0.35 -1.22 13.63
C ALA A 128 -1.24 -1.97 12.62
N LEU A 129 -1.97 -1.22 11.79
CA LEU A 129 -2.81 -1.78 10.74
C LEU A 129 -2.00 -2.58 9.71
N LEU A 130 -0.83 -2.05 9.27
CA LEU A 130 0.06 -2.73 8.34
C LEU A 130 0.54 -4.07 8.88
N TYR A 131 1.06 -4.10 10.11
CA TYR A 131 1.62 -5.31 10.69
C TYR A 131 0.55 -6.36 10.97
N GLN A 132 -0.62 -5.93 11.43
CA GLN A 132 -1.74 -6.87 11.61
C GLN A 132 -2.20 -7.46 10.28
N THR A 133 -2.27 -6.65 9.23
CA THR A 133 -2.61 -7.13 7.88
C THR A 133 -1.56 -8.09 7.33
N ALA A 134 -0.27 -7.77 7.51
CA ALA A 134 0.84 -8.64 7.11
C ALA A 134 0.76 -10.00 7.80
N ARG A 135 0.49 -10.01 9.12
CA ARG A 135 0.30 -11.26 9.88
C ARG A 135 -0.81 -12.14 9.29
N TYR A 136 -1.94 -11.56 8.88
CA TYR A 136 -3.02 -12.33 8.24
C TYR A 136 -2.58 -12.93 6.91
N VAL A 137 -1.83 -12.14 6.12
CA VAL A 137 -1.28 -12.59 4.83
C VAL A 137 -0.26 -13.71 5.02
N ASP A 138 0.64 -13.60 5.98
CA ASP A 138 1.67 -14.60 6.23
C ASP A 138 1.07 -15.94 6.68
N ILE A 139 0.06 -15.91 7.55
CA ILE A 139 -0.60 -17.13 8.03
C ILE A 139 -1.31 -17.86 6.88
N TYR A 140 -2.14 -17.18 6.07
CA TYR A 140 -2.82 -17.87 5.00
C TYR A 140 -1.85 -18.38 3.93
N LYS A 141 -0.78 -17.64 3.61
CA LYS A 141 0.24 -18.09 2.66
C LYS A 141 1.01 -19.32 3.15
N ALA A 142 1.38 -19.35 4.43
CA ALA A 142 2.00 -20.53 5.03
C ALA A 142 1.10 -21.77 4.91
N LEU A 143 -0.21 -21.60 5.14
CA LEU A 143 -1.19 -22.69 4.95
C LEU A 143 -1.37 -23.08 3.47
N ASP A 144 -1.30 -22.13 2.54
CA ASP A 144 -1.30 -22.39 1.11
C ASP A 144 -0.07 -23.18 0.66
N ASP A 145 1.10 -22.89 1.22
CA ASP A 145 2.34 -23.62 0.92
C ASP A 145 2.26 -25.06 1.46
N ILE A 146 1.77 -25.26 2.69
CA ILE A 146 1.51 -26.60 3.23
C ILE A 146 0.50 -27.37 2.34
N ALA A 147 -0.53 -26.68 1.83
CA ALA A 147 -1.53 -27.31 0.96
C ALA A 147 -0.98 -27.80 -0.38
N ARG A 148 0.16 -27.28 -0.83
CA ARG A 148 0.88 -27.77 -2.04
C ARG A 148 1.65 -29.05 -1.77
N GLU A 149 2.11 -29.26 -0.54
CA GLU A 149 2.91 -30.43 -0.14
C GLU A 149 2.04 -31.59 0.35
N ARG A 150 0.97 -31.28 1.07
CA ARG A 150 0.05 -32.26 1.63
C ARG A 150 -1.37 -31.72 1.77
N LYS A 151 -2.33 -32.63 1.96
CA LYS A 151 -3.71 -32.27 2.27
C LYS A 151 -3.81 -31.64 3.66
N LEU A 152 -4.45 -30.48 3.75
CA LEU A 152 -4.71 -29.80 5.02
C LEU A 152 -5.69 -30.60 5.89
N THR A 153 -5.50 -30.53 7.22
CA THR A 153 -6.49 -31.04 8.19
C THR A 153 -7.77 -30.18 8.16
N PRO A 154 -8.88 -30.63 8.77
CA PRO A 154 -10.10 -29.82 8.86
C PRO A 154 -9.86 -28.49 9.59
N GLU A 155 -9.05 -28.48 10.67
CA GLU A 155 -8.69 -27.32 11.45
C GLU A 155 -7.85 -26.34 10.62
N GLU A 156 -6.79 -26.83 9.96
CA GLU A 156 -5.96 -26.02 9.07
C GLU A 156 -6.76 -25.39 7.93
N ARG A 157 -7.74 -26.10 7.35
CA ARG A 157 -8.65 -25.52 6.33
C ARG A 157 -9.54 -24.42 6.90
N LYS A 158 -10.01 -24.57 8.13
CA LYS A 158 -10.82 -23.55 8.80
C LYS A 158 -9.98 -22.30 9.02
N GLU A 159 -8.74 -22.45 9.50
CA GLU A 159 -7.81 -21.35 9.68
C GLU A 159 -7.44 -20.69 8.35
N GLN A 160 -7.10 -21.45 7.32
CA GLN A 160 -6.82 -20.92 5.99
C GLN A 160 -7.95 -20.03 5.49
N LYS A 161 -9.21 -20.50 5.56
CA LYS A 161 -10.39 -19.72 5.17
C LYS A 161 -10.56 -18.45 6.02
N LYS A 162 -10.34 -18.53 7.35
CA LYS A 162 -10.41 -17.38 8.26
C LYS A 162 -9.38 -16.33 7.85
N TYR A 163 -8.12 -16.70 7.73
CA TYR A 163 -7.03 -15.77 7.46
C TYR A 163 -7.02 -15.24 6.03
N THR A 164 -7.43 -16.02 5.04
CA THR A 164 -7.68 -15.52 3.66
C THR A 164 -8.75 -14.43 3.69
N ARG A 165 -9.87 -14.65 4.38
CA ARG A 165 -10.93 -13.64 4.49
C ARG A 165 -10.47 -12.38 5.21
N LEU A 166 -9.67 -12.51 6.29
CA LEU A 166 -9.10 -11.38 7.01
C LEU A 166 -8.09 -10.62 6.15
N ALA A 167 -7.21 -11.31 5.44
CA ALA A 167 -6.26 -10.68 4.53
C ALA A 167 -6.98 -9.90 3.41
N ASP A 168 -8.01 -10.49 2.79
CA ASP A 168 -8.83 -9.83 1.76
C ASP A 168 -9.58 -8.61 2.30
N CYS A 169 -10.00 -8.66 3.56
CA CYS A 169 -10.69 -7.59 4.27
C CYS A 169 -9.74 -6.42 4.58
N PHE A 170 -8.57 -6.72 5.17
CA PHE A 170 -7.67 -5.71 5.71
C PHE A 170 -6.68 -5.14 4.69
N THR A 171 -6.33 -5.87 3.63
CA THR A 171 -5.39 -5.38 2.61
C THR A 171 -5.87 -4.08 1.93
N PRO A 172 -7.12 -3.96 1.43
CA PRO A 172 -7.60 -2.70 0.87
C PRO A 172 -7.67 -1.58 1.92
N LEU A 173 -8.03 -1.89 3.16
CA LEU A 173 -8.05 -0.92 4.26
C LEU A 173 -6.63 -0.41 4.55
N ALA A 174 -5.65 -1.31 4.71
CA ALA A 174 -4.26 -0.97 4.96
C ALA A 174 -3.66 -0.11 3.84
N LYS A 175 -3.90 -0.49 2.56
CA LYS A 175 -3.43 0.28 1.41
C LYS A 175 -4.10 1.65 1.34
N GLY A 176 -5.42 1.71 1.42
CA GLY A 176 -6.17 2.96 1.31
C GLY A 176 -5.80 3.96 2.41
N MET A 177 -5.91 3.53 3.67
CA MET A 177 -5.67 4.39 4.84
C MET A 177 -4.22 4.87 4.92
N ASN A 178 -3.24 3.96 4.77
CA ASN A 178 -1.83 4.33 4.85
C ASN A 178 -1.39 5.24 3.72
N SER A 179 -1.91 5.07 2.50
CA SER A 179 -1.59 5.97 1.40
C SER A 179 -2.13 7.39 1.60
N GLU A 180 -3.32 7.54 2.17
CA GLU A 180 -3.86 8.85 2.54
C GLU A 180 -3.07 9.48 3.70
N TYR A 181 -2.71 8.71 4.72
CA TYR A 181 -1.87 9.18 5.83
C TYR A 181 -0.49 9.62 5.36
N ALA A 182 0.13 8.90 4.41
CA ALA A 182 1.41 9.30 3.84
C ALA A 182 1.33 10.65 3.12
N ASN A 183 0.28 10.87 2.33
CA ASN A 183 0.05 12.14 1.66
C ASN A 183 -0.16 13.28 2.66
N GLN A 184 -0.97 13.07 3.71
CA GLN A 184 -1.21 14.08 4.75
C GLN A 184 0.05 14.37 5.55
N ASN A 185 0.79 13.35 6.00
CA ASN A 185 2.03 13.55 6.76
C ASN A 185 3.11 14.24 5.93
N ALA A 186 3.20 13.94 4.63
CA ALA A 186 4.13 14.63 3.75
C ALA A 186 3.74 16.09 3.51
N TYR A 187 2.44 16.39 3.41
CA TYR A 187 1.89 17.75 3.36
C TYR A 187 2.23 18.53 4.65
N ASP A 188 1.93 17.93 5.81
CA ASP A 188 2.16 18.54 7.11
C ASP A 188 3.66 18.77 7.38
N CYS A 189 4.53 17.89 6.89
CA CYS A 189 5.96 18.04 6.94
C CYS A 189 6.42 19.33 6.22
N ILE A 190 5.92 19.62 5.02
CA ILE A 190 6.19 20.88 4.32
C ILE A 190 5.65 22.05 5.13
N GLN A 191 4.46 21.93 5.69
CA GLN A 191 3.83 22.99 6.48
C GLN A 191 4.66 23.34 7.73
N VAL A 192 5.20 22.33 8.43
CA VAL A 192 6.11 22.53 9.58
C VAL A 192 7.38 23.26 9.17
N HIS A 193 7.92 22.99 7.98
CA HIS A 193 9.10 23.70 7.45
C HIS A 193 8.80 25.13 6.98
N GLY A 194 7.54 25.46 6.73
CA GLY A 194 7.13 26.75 6.16
C GLY A 194 7.79 27.00 4.80
N GLY A 195 8.28 28.22 4.54
CA GLY A 195 8.93 28.56 3.28
C GLY A 195 10.12 27.68 2.92
N SER A 196 10.88 27.20 3.90
CA SER A 196 11.99 26.27 3.69
C SER A 196 11.51 24.94 3.09
N GLY A 197 10.31 24.47 3.46
CA GLY A 197 9.73 23.24 2.94
C GLY A 197 9.40 23.26 1.45
N PHE A 198 9.35 24.44 0.85
CA PHE A 198 9.12 24.60 -0.59
C PHE A 198 10.42 24.59 -1.41
N MET A 199 11.57 24.64 -0.75
CA MET A 199 12.88 24.64 -1.40
C MET A 199 13.39 23.22 -1.65
N LEU A 200 14.12 23.02 -2.75
CA LEU A 200 14.61 21.69 -3.17
C LEU A 200 15.69 21.11 -2.26
N GLU A 201 16.35 21.94 -1.48
CA GLU A 201 17.39 21.57 -0.51
C GLU A 201 16.84 20.74 0.65
N TYR A 202 15.54 20.85 0.96
CA TYR A 202 14.88 20.08 2.02
C TYR A 202 14.20 18.84 1.49
N ALA A 203 14.34 17.73 2.20
CA ALA A 203 13.80 16.43 1.76
C ALA A 203 12.26 16.40 1.72
N CYS A 204 11.57 17.22 2.52
CA CYS A 204 10.12 17.22 2.67
C CYS A 204 9.37 17.42 1.35
N GLN A 205 9.87 18.28 0.43
CA GLN A 205 9.23 18.47 -0.88
C GLN A 205 9.32 17.19 -1.76
N ARG A 206 10.42 16.44 -1.66
CA ARG A 206 10.56 15.15 -2.37
C ARG A 206 9.62 14.11 -1.79
N LEU A 207 9.55 13.99 -0.46
CA LEU A 207 8.63 13.08 0.21
C LEU A 207 7.18 13.35 -0.21
N TYR A 208 6.78 14.62 -0.32
CA TYR A 208 5.45 15.01 -0.75
C TYR A 208 5.15 14.58 -2.22
N ARG A 209 6.10 14.83 -3.12
CA ARG A 209 5.96 14.41 -4.52
C ARG A 209 5.92 12.90 -4.66
N ASP A 210 6.74 12.17 -3.90
CA ASP A 210 6.81 10.71 -3.94
C ASP A 210 5.57 10.07 -3.29
N ALA A 211 5.02 10.67 -2.23
CA ALA A 211 3.83 10.17 -1.57
C ALA A 211 2.59 10.21 -2.47
N ARG A 212 2.49 11.19 -3.38
CA ARG A 212 1.25 11.41 -4.14
C ARG A 212 0.78 10.21 -4.94
N ILE A 213 1.69 9.40 -5.49
CA ILE A 213 1.33 8.23 -6.29
C ILE A 213 0.73 7.09 -5.46
N THR A 214 1.02 7.02 -4.16
CA THR A 214 0.62 5.90 -3.30
C THR A 214 -0.89 5.72 -3.21
N SER A 215 -1.67 6.80 -3.32
CA SER A 215 -3.14 6.76 -3.35
C SER A 215 -3.73 6.52 -4.75
N ILE A 216 -2.89 6.36 -5.78
CA ILE A 216 -3.30 6.20 -7.19
C ILE A 216 -3.00 4.79 -7.70
N TYR A 217 -1.73 4.37 -7.70
CA TYR A 217 -1.32 3.09 -8.28
C TYR A 217 -1.72 1.89 -7.42
N GLU A 218 -1.66 0.69 -7.99
CA GLU A 218 -2.14 -0.56 -7.38
C GLU A 218 -3.61 -0.50 -6.92
N GLY A 219 -4.38 0.33 -7.61
CA GLY A 219 -5.77 0.64 -7.30
C GLY A 219 -5.91 1.91 -6.45
N THR A 220 -6.69 2.86 -6.96
CA THR A 220 -6.96 4.14 -6.28
C THR A 220 -7.62 3.93 -4.92
N THR A 221 -7.60 4.96 -4.06
CA THR A 221 -8.32 4.95 -2.77
C THR A 221 -9.79 4.59 -2.96
N GLN A 222 -10.45 5.08 -4.03
CA GLN A 222 -11.81 4.71 -4.36
C GLN A 222 -11.97 3.19 -4.58
N LEU A 223 -11.05 2.55 -5.31
CA LEU A 223 -11.10 1.11 -5.53
C LEU A 223 -10.85 0.31 -4.24
N GLN A 224 -10.00 0.81 -3.34
CA GLN A 224 -9.81 0.20 -2.02
C GLN A 224 -11.11 0.29 -1.19
N THR A 225 -11.77 1.44 -1.21
CA THR A 225 -13.06 1.64 -0.53
C THR A 225 -14.12 0.67 -1.07
N VAL A 226 -14.26 0.55 -2.39
CA VAL A 226 -15.19 -0.40 -3.02
C VAL A 226 -14.88 -1.84 -2.65
N ALA A 227 -13.59 -2.22 -2.60
CA ALA A 227 -13.18 -3.56 -2.20
C ALA A 227 -13.49 -3.84 -0.72
N ALA A 228 -13.34 -2.85 0.16
CA ALA A 228 -13.57 -2.98 1.60
C ALA A 228 -15.06 -3.00 1.98
N ILE A 229 -15.93 -2.29 1.25
CA ILE A 229 -17.33 -2.04 1.64
C ILE A 229 -18.13 -3.34 1.84
N ARG A 230 -17.87 -4.39 1.06
CA ARG A 230 -18.53 -5.69 1.22
C ARG A 230 -18.26 -6.34 2.58
N TYR A 231 -17.11 -6.04 3.20
CA TYR A 231 -16.73 -6.55 4.51
C TYR A 231 -17.33 -5.75 5.66
N VAL A 232 -17.70 -4.51 5.39
CA VAL A 232 -18.56 -3.71 6.28
C VAL A 232 -19.96 -4.32 6.30
N THR A 233 -20.56 -4.52 5.12
CA THR A 233 -21.94 -5.00 4.98
C THR A 233 -22.16 -6.43 5.47
N ASN A 234 -21.13 -7.30 5.39
CA ASN A 234 -21.22 -8.68 5.87
C ASN A 234 -20.73 -8.87 7.31
N GLY A 235 -20.43 -7.78 8.03
CA GLY A 235 -20.07 -7.79 9.45
C GLY A 235 -18.63 -8.26 9.77
N THR A 236 -17.77 -8.47 8.78
CA THR A 236 -16.40 -8.98 9.04
C THR A 236 -15.60 -8.03 9.95
N TYR A 237 -15.63 -6.71 9.67
CA TYR A 237 -14.94 -5.74 10.53
C TYR A 237 -15.54 -5.68 11.94
N MET A 238 -16.87 -5.73 12.06
CA MET A 238 -17.54 -5.71 13.36
C MET A 238 -17.13 -6.90 14.23
N ASN A 239 -16.97 -8.08 13.65
CA ASN A 239 -16.51 -9.25 14.41
C ASN A 239 -15.09 -9.05 14.95
N VAL A 240 -14.18 -8.49 14.13
CA VAL A 240 -12.81 -8.19 14.55
C VAL A 240 -12.79 -7.09 15.61
N ILE A 241 -13.60 -6.05 15.47
CA ILE A 241 -13.71 -4.96 16.48
C ILE A 241 -14.16 -5.56 17.83
N ARG A 242 -15.17 -6.42 17.83
CA ARG A 242 -15.64 -7.10 19.07
C ARG A 242 -14.56 -7.98 19.69
N GLU A 243 -13.78 -8.72 18.86
CA GLU A 243 -12.63 -9.49 19.37
C GLU A 243 -11.59 -8.56 20.05
N TYR A 244 -11.38 -7.34 19.55
CA TYR A 244 -10.47 -6.37 20.19
C TYR A 244 -11.07 -5.70 21.44
N GLU A 245 -12.38 -5.47 21.48
CA GLU A 245 -13.07 -4.92 22.66
C GLU A 245 -13.00 -5.86 23.87
N GLU A 246 -12.84 -7.18 23.63
CA GLU A 246 -12.67 -8.19 24.68
C GLU A 246 -11.24 -8.25 25.24
N ILE A 247 -10.27 -7.56 24.61
CA ILE A 247 -8.88 -7.54 25.07
C ILE A 247 -8.77 -6.59 26.26
N GLU A 248 -8.28 -7.11 27.38
CA GLU A 248 -7.98 -6.29 28.55
C GLU A 248 -6.88 -5.27 28.24
N VAL A 249 -7.23 -3.98 28.29
CA VAL A 249 -6.28 -2.89 28.06
C VAL A 249 -5.50 -2.68 29.37
N PRO A 250 -4.15 -2.69 29.35
CA PRO A 250 -3.34 -2.39 30.52
C PRO A 250 -3.71 -1.03 31.14
N GLU A 251 -3.70 -0.92 32.47
CA GLU A 251 -4.07 0.30 33.21
C GLU A 251 -3.39 1.57 32.68
N ALA A 252 -2.14 1.47 32.24
CA ALA A 252 -1.37 2.58 31.66
C ALA A 252 -2.02 3.21 30.41
N TYR A 253 -2.99 2.56 29.79
CA TYR A 253 -3.70 3.02 28.56
C TYR A 253 -5.20 3.21 28.77
N LYS A 254 -5.67 3.18 30.02
CA LYS A 254 -7.11 3.36 30.34
C LYS A 254 -7.52 4.82 30.61
N SER A 255 -6.61 5.78 30.37
CA SER A 255 -6.86 7.23 30.59
C SER A 255 -7.48 7.91 29.39
#